data_5b0384fdce1c63ea147b23cb7578f2b5
#
_entry.id   5b0384fdce1c63ea147b23cb7578f2b5
#
_cell.length_a   1.000
_cell.length_b   1.000
_cell.length_c   1.000
_cell.angle_alpha   90.00
_cell.angle_beta   90.00
_cell.angle_gamma   90.00
#
_symmetry.space_group_name_H-M   'P 1'
#
loop_
_entity.id
_entity.type
_entity.pdbx_description
1 polymer ?
#
loop_
_entity_poly.entity_id
_entity_poly.type
_entity_poly.pdbx_seq_one_letter_code
_entity_poly.pdbx_strand_id
1 'polypeptide(L)'
;VTVTPQPSGDTPVATEVSETPTPTTAGEVPTLPPPPTARPMPTMPPNPAPSPSPTPTARPEPTAPPPVTPTPAGPPVCAELPVRGFGLVWHDQPAVARQIGCPVEREVGVAARVQPYMHGLMVWLDIPHWAPGVDSVPWVITLAGNHAARHRVPDVGQDWNPEAAAPTGAFAWVWENVYTDRERLGEATAAYWATDAALQRFERGTMLWLREPGSGVPTIYVIEADLAVSAYGVFQSFVDRSFS
;
A
#
# COMPACT_ATOMS: atom_id res chain seq x y z
N VAL A 1 -64.42 4.16 8.01
CA VAL A 1 -63.23 4.76 8.57
C VAL A 1 -62.94 5.96 7.69
N THR A 2 -63.14 7.18 8.25
CA THR A 2 -63.06 8.45 7.57
C THR A 2 -61.64 8.95 7.66
N VAL A 3 -60.97 9.20 6.55
CA VAL A 3 -59.64 9.77 6.46
C VAL A 3 -59.75 11.27 6.32
N THR A 4 -59.21 12.02 7.30
CA THR A 4 -59.12 13.46 7.33
C THR A 4 -57.87 13.92 6.60
N PRO A 5 -57.91 14.90 5.69
CA PRO A 5 -56.71 15.42 5.03
C PRO A 5 -55.98 16.41 5.96
N GLN A 6 -54.65 16.31 5.97
CA GLN A 6 -53.72 17.19 6.72
C GLN A 6 -53.41 18.43 5.85
N PRO A 7 -53.27 19.62 6.46
CA PRO A 7 -53.01 20.84 5.72
C PRO A 7 -51.53 21.01 5.34
N SER A 8 -51.33 21.50 4.13
CA SER A 8 -50.02 21.87 3.55
C SER A 8 -49.41 23.04 4.33
N GLY A 9 -48.20 22.84 4.82
CA GLY A 9 -47.39 23.89 5.46
C GLY A 9 -46.59 24.67 4.43
N ASP A 10 -46.65 26.00 4.57
CA ASP A 10 -45.94 27.00 3.77
C ASP A 10 -44.43 26.85 3.86
N THR A 11 -43.78 26.86 2.71
CA THR A 11 -42.33 26.93 2.57
C THR A 11 -41.88 28.37 2.65
N PRO A 12 -40.98 28.79 3.55
CA PRO A 12 -40.40 30.12 3.53
C PRO A 12 -39.40 30.26 2.37
N VAL A 13 -39.60 31.26 1.57
CA VAL A 13 -38.69 31.70 0.51
C VAL A 13 -37.43 32.29 1.15
N ALA A 14 -36.29 31.65 0.92
CA ALA A 14 -34.98 32.19 1.32
C ALA A 14 -34.59 33.35 0.41
N THR A 15 -34.43 34.53 0.99
CA THR A 15 -33.90 35.73 0.33
C THR A 15 -32.41 35.58 0.10
N GLU A 16 -32.02 35.46 -1.16
CA GLU A 16 -30.63 35.42 -1.62
C GLU A 16 -29.98 36.79 -1.41
N VAL A 17 -29.09 36.92 -0.43
CA VAL A 17 -28.26 38.12 -0.25
C VAL A 17 -27.02 37.95 -1.13
N SER A 18 -27.03 38.73 -2.22
CA SER A 18 -25.90 38.82 -3.15
C SER A 18 -24.79 39.69 -2.52
N GLU A 19 -23.78 39.06 -1.93
CA GLU A 19 -22.57 39.74 -1.49
C GLU A 19 -21.64 39.99 -2.68
N THR A 20 -21.44 41.22 -3.04
CA THR A 20 -20.46 41.65 -4.05
C THR A 20 -19.04 41.46 -3.50
N PRO A 21 -18.15 40.72 -4.17
CA PRO A 21 -16.77 40.58 -3.71
C PRO A 21 -16.01 41.93 -3.86
N THR A 22 -15.46 42.38 -2.77
CA THR A 22 -14.52 43.51 -2.71
C THR A 22 -13.22 43.15 -3.43
N PRO A 23 -12.67 44.00 -4.31
CA PRO A 23 -11.40 43.71 -4.98
C PRO A 23 -10.25 43.74 -3.96
N THR A 24 -9.60 42.58 -3.77
CA THR A 24 -8.39 42.45 -2.98
C THR A 24 -7.23 43.13 -3.71
N THR A 25 -6.64 44.11 -3.07
CA THR A 25 -5.43 44.83 -3.50
C THR A 25 -4.31 43.82 -3.75
N ALA A 26 -3.71 43.91 -4.94
CA ALA A 26 -2.55 43.12 -5.34
C ALA A 26 -1.40 43.32 -4.33
N GLY A 27 -1.13 42.27 -3.54
CA GLY A 27 0.02 42.20 -2.64
C GLY A 27 1.31 42.15 -3.45
N GLU A 28 2.24 42.98 -3.05
CA GLU A 28 3.61 43.09 -3.56
C GLU A 28 4.30 41.70 -3.45
N VAL A 29 4.76 41.16 -4.59
CA VAL A 29 5.48 39.89 -4.65
C VAL A 29 6.85 40.12 -4.00
N PRO A 30 7.21 39.41 -2.91
CA PRO A 30 8.53 39.52 -2.34
C PRO A 30 9.60 39.00 -3.29
N THR A 31 10.51 39.88 -3.68
CA THR A 31 11.67 39.51 -4.52
C THR A 31 12.59 38.61 -3.72
N LEU A 32 12.74 37.37 -4.15
CA LEU A 32 13.68 36.41 -3.54
C LEU A 32 15.12 36.92 -3.70
N PRO A 33 15.95 36.80 -2.65
CA PRO A 33 17.36 37.13 -2.74
C PRO A 33 18.07 36.20 -3.75
N PRO A 34 19.07 36.70 -4.49
CA PRO A 34 19.82 35.89 -5.43
C PRO A 34 20.53 34.73 -4.73
N PRO A 35 20.65 33.57 -5.40
CA PRO A 35 21.31 32.40 -4.84
C PRO A 35 22.80 32.71 -4.55
N PRO A 36 23.36 32.16 -3.47
CA PRO A 36 24.76 32.38 -3.13
C PRO A 36 25.66 31.84 -4.24
N THR A 37 26.62 32.67 -4.65
CA THR A 37 27.64 32.31 -5.65
C THR A 37 28.45 31.12 -5.16
N ALA A 38 28.50 30.06 -5.96
CA ALA A 38 29.22 28.84 -5.66
C ALA A 38 30.71 29.17 -5.43
N ARG A 39 31.18 28.81 -4.24
CA ARG A 39 32.61 28.94 -3.85
C ARG A 39 33.42 27.93 -4.67
N PRO A 40 34.52 28.32 -5.33
CA PRO A 40 35.35 27.38 -6.07
C PRO A 40 35.91 26.30 -5.12
N MET A 41 35.70 25.04 -5.51
CA MET A 41 36.27 23.90 -4.78
C MET A 41 37.80 23.91 -4.92
N PRO A 42 38.51 23.62 -3.84
CA PRO A 42 39.96 23.47 -3.90
C PRO A 42 40.32 22.26 -4.77
N THR A 43 41.13 22.48 -5.79
CA THR A 43 41.65 21.44 -6.66
C THR A 43 42.66 20.58 -5.84
N MET A 44 42.31 19.31 -5.62
CA MET A 44 43.24 18.37 -4.99
C MET A 44 44.44 18.11 -5.91
N PRO A 45 45.67 18.09 -5.35
CA PRO A 45 46.85 17.72 -6.13
C PRO A 45 46.77 16.26 -6.57
N PRO A 46 47.30 15.91 -7.75
CA PRO A 46 47.28 14.54 -8.25
C PRO A 46 48.08 13.62 -7.32
N ASN A 47 47.44 12.52 -6.96
CA ASN A 47 48.05 11.47 -6.15
C ASN A 47 49.20 10.81 -6.96
N PRO A 48 50.41 10.64 -6.41
CA PRO A 48 51.51 9.99 -7.11
C PRO A 48 51.16 8.54 -7.43
N ALA A 49 51.42 8.13 -8.66
CA ALA A 49 51.14 6.78 -9.15
C ALA A 49 51.87 5.72 -8.29
N PRO A 50 51.18 4.63 -7.90
CA PRO A 50 51.83 3.55 -7.17
C PRO A 50 52.83 2.83 -8.09
N SER A 51 54.01 2.62 -7.52
CA SER A 51 55.11 1.85 -8.13
C SER A 51 54.64 0.39 -8.40
N PRO A 52 54.93 -0.22 -9.55
CA PRO A 52 54.53 -1.60 -9.80
C PRO A 52 55.27 -2.55 -8.86
N SER A 53 54.48 -3.26 -8.05
CA SER A 53 55.00 -4.34 -7.17
C SER A 53 55.24 -5.60 -8.04
N PRO A 54 56.35 -6.34 -7.82
CA PRO A 54 56.60 -7.56 -8.58
C PRO A 54 55.50 -8.61 -8.34
N THR A 55 54.90 -9.06 -9.44
CA THR A 55 53.86 -10.09 -9.44
C THR A 55 54.44 -11.44 -9.02
N PRO A 56 54.03 -12.03 -7.90
CA PRO A 56 54.41 -13.40 -7.58
C PRO A 56 53.71 -14.34 -8.55
N THR A 57 54.50 -15.21 -9.17
CA THR A 57 53.97 -16.28 -10.05
C THR A 57 53.13 -17.23 -9.22
N ALA A 58 51.81 -17.19 -9.40
CA ALA A 58 50.88 -18.05 -8.69
C ALA A 58 51.05 -19.52 -9.14
N ARG A 59 51.31 -20.36 -8.18
CA ARG A 59 51.22 -21.83 -8.33
C ARG A 59 49.77 -22.21 -8.63
N PRO A 60 49.47 -23.05 -9.64
CA PRO A 60 48.09 -23.43 -9.92
C PRO A 60 47.51 -24.13 -8.69
N GLU A 61 46.48 -23.52 -8.14
CA GLU A 61 45.70 -24.05 -7.03
C GLU A 61 44.78 -25.18 -7.57
N PRO A 62 44.66 -26.33 -6.85
CA PRO A 62 43.76 -27.37 -7.28
C PRO A 62 42.33 -26.85 -7.40
N THR A 63 41.74 -26.96 -8.57
CA THR A 63 40.36 -26.54 -8.86
C THR A 63 39.42 -27.30 -7.91
N ALA A 64 38.84 -26.55 -6.96
CA ALA A 64 37.80 -27.08 -6.08
C ALA A 64 36.61 -27.58 -6.92
N PRO A 65 35.97 -28.70 -6.58
CA PRO A 65 34.77 -29.15 -7.28
C PRO A 65 33.69 -28.04 -7.21
N PRO A 66 32.91 -27.88 -8.29
CA PRO A 66 31.89 -26.83 -8.30
C PRO A 66 30.93 -27.01 -7.11
N PRO A 67 30.56 -25.91 -6.41
CA PRO A 67 29.63 -26.00 -5.29
C PRO A 67 28.32 -26.61 -5.78
N VAL A 68 27.88 -27.69 -5.16
CA VAL A 68 26.56 -28.28 -5.40
C VAL A 68 25.52 -27.26 -4.95
N THR A 69 24.86 -26.64 -5.92
CA THR A 69 23.72 -25.75 -5.63
C THR A 69 22.62 -26.61 -5.01
N PRO A 70 22.20 -26.35 -3.77
CA PRO A 70 21.14 -27.15 -3.15
C PRO A 70 19.87 -26.99 -4.00
N THR A 71 19.27 -28.13 -4.37
CA THR A 71 17.96 -28.14 -5.04
C THR A 71 16.96 -27.38 -4.14
N PRO A 72 16.21 -26.40 -4.66
CA PRO A 72 15.24 -25.66 -3.86
C PRO A 72 14.26 -26.65 -3.21
N ALA A 73 14.15 -26.63 -1.89
CA ALA A 73 13.15 -27.41 -1.19
C ALA A 73 11.74 -26.99 -1.68
N GLY A 74 10.82 -27.96 -1.78
CA GLY A 74 9.41 -27.66 -2.08
C GLY A 74 8.76 -26.73 -1.03
N PRO A 75 7.47 -26.41 -1.20
CA PRO A 75 6.72 -25.66 -0.20
C PRO A 75 6.69 -26.42 1.14
N PRO A 76 6.47 -25.71 2.27
CA PRO A 76 6.37 -26.36 3.58
C PRO A 76 5.18 -27.33 3.64
N VAL A 77 5.26 -28.33 4.51
CA VAL A 77 4.13 -29.25 4.78
C VAL A 77 3.26 -28.61 5.86
N CYS A 78 2.03 -28.27 5.52
CA CYS A 78 1.09 -27.58 6.40
C CYS A 78 -0.12 -28.47 6.73
N ALA A 79 -0.71 -28.25 7.92
CA ALA A 79 -1.93 -28.95 8.32
C ALA A 79 -3.16 -28.53 7.48
N GLU A 80 -3.23 -27.23 7.16
CA GLU A 80 -4.21 -26.67 6.22
C GLU A 80 -3.44 -26.04 5.05
N LEU A 81 -4.01 -26.12 3.85
CA LEU A 81 -3.45 -25.50 2.67
C LEU A 81 -4.31 -24.30 2.27
N PRO A 82 -3.70 -23.22 1.76
CA PRO A 82 -4.46 -22.13 1.19
C PRO A 82 -5.22 -22.63 -0.05
N VAL A 83 -6.33 -22.00 -0.36
CA VAL A 83 -7.22 -22.40 -1.46
C VAL A 83 -7.30 -21.31 -2.53
N ARG A 84 -7.95 -21.61 -3.67
CA ARG A 84 -8.19 -20.69 -4.77
C ARG A 84 -6.90 -20.00 -5.23
N GLY A 85 -6.96 -18.69 -5.48
CA GLY A 85 -5.82 -17.89 -5.92
C GLY A 85 -4.65 -17.91 -4.95
N PHE A 86 -4.90 -17.85 -3.65
CA PHE A 86 -3.86 -17.98 -2.62
C PHE A 86 -3.15 -19.34 -2.69
N GLY A 87 -3.93 -20.42 -2.92
CA GLY A 87 -3.39 -21.76 -3.08
C GLY A 87 -2.51 -21.88 -4.32
N LEU A 88 -2.91 -21.26 -5.44
CA LEU A 88 -2.11 -21.25 -6.66
C LEU A 88 -0.77 -20.51 -6.45
N VAL A 89 -0.80 -19.30 -5.88
CA VAL A 89 0.43 -18.56 -5.60
C VAL A 89 1.33 -19.34 -4.64
N TRP A 90 0.78 -19.89 -3.56
CA TRP A 90 1.54 -20.63 -2.56
C TRP A 90 2.20 -21.90 -3.14
N HIS A 91 1.50 -22.62 -4.03
CA HIS A 91 1.99 -23.83 -4.69
C HIS A 91 3.01 -23.53 -5.79
N ASP A 92 2.70 -22.56 -6.66
CA ASP A 92 3.50 -22.26 -7.85
C ASP A 92 4.74 -21.40 -7.52
N GLN A 93 4.75 -20.77 -6.33
CA GLN A 93 5.84 -19.94 -5.84
C GLN A 93 6.43 -20.52 -4.53
N PRO A 94 7.18 -21.63 -4.58
CA PRO A 94 7.69 -22.28 -3.36
C PRO A 94 8.63 -21.39 -2.53
N ALA A 95 9.24 -20.36 -3.12
CA ALA A 95 10.00 -19.35 -2.39
C ALA A 95 9.08 -18.52 -1.49
N VAL A 96 7.96 -18.06 -2.02
CA VAL A 96 6.92 -17.35 -1.28
C VAL A 96 6.38 -18.22 -0.15
N ALA A 97 5.98 -19.47 -0.46
CA ALA A 97 5.47 -20.40 0.53
C ALA A 97 6.44 -20.61 1.72
N ARG A 98 7.73 -20.77 1.44
CA ARG A 98 8.75 -20.87 2.49
C ARG A 98 8.91 -19.58 3.30
N GLN A 99 8.77 -18.45 2.66
CA GLN A 99 8.95 -17.13 3.27
C GLN A 99 7.82 -16.81 4.25
N ILE A 100 6.57 -16.94 3.82
CA ILE A 100 5.41 -16.63 4.65
C ILE A 100 4.99 -17.77 5.58
N GLY A 101 5.36 -19.02 5.26
CA GLY A 101 5.04 -20.22 6.05
C GLY A 101 3.65 -20.78 5.78
N CYS A 102 3.12 -21.51 6.77
CA CYS A 102 1.80 -22.12 6.70
C CYS A 102 0.67 -21.11 7.01
N PRO A 103 -0.53 -21.31 6.44
CA PRO A 103 -1.72 -20.58 6.88
C PRO A 103 -1.98 -20.82 8.38
N VAL A 104 -2.28 -19.73 9.09
CA VAL A 104 -2.68 -19.80 10.52
C VAL A 104 -4.19 -19.72 10.70
N GLU A 105 -4.90 -19.35 9.66
CA GLU A 105 -6.37 -19.31 9.62
C GLU A 105 -6.87 -19.45 8.18
N ARG A 106 -8.19 -19.61 8.04
CA ARG A 106 -8.82 -19.68 6.72
C ARG A 106 -8.90 -18.31 6.07
N GLU A 107 -9.04 -18.32 4.75
CA GLU A 107 -9.36 -17.14 3.96
C GLU A 107 -10.67 -16.49 4.44
N VAL A 108 -10.65 -15.16 4.60
CA VAL A 108 -11.80 -14.35 4.99
C VAL A 108 -12.08 -13.33 3.89
N GLY A 109 -13.32 -13.37 3.37
CA GLY A 109 -13.82 -12.34 2.46
C GLY A 109 -14.25 -11.10 3.23
N VAL A 110 -13.91 -9.93 2.73
CA VAL A 110 -14.20 -8.63 3.35
C VAL A 110 -14.59 -7.59 2.30
N ALA A 111 -15.41 -6.61 2.71
CA ALA A 111 -15.63 -5.43 1.88
C ALA A 111 -14.39 -4.53 1.94
N ALA A 112 -14.07 -3.93 0.80
CA ALA A 112 -12.91 -3.05 0.68
C ALA A 112 -13.26 -1.75 -0.06
N ARG A 113 -12.47 -0.71 0.19
CA ARG A 113 -12.35 0.47 -0.67
C ARG A 113 -10.90 0.60 -1.07
N VAL A 114 -10.68 0.94 -2.31
CA VAL A 114 -9.32 1.06 -2.87
C VAL A 114 -9.18 2.40 -3.54
N GLN A 115 -8.11 3.11 -3.26
CA GLN A 115 -7.77 4.35 -3.93
C GLN A 115 -6.38 4.24 -4.57
N PRO A 116 -6.24 4.57 -5.87
CA PRO A 116 -4.97 4.52 -6.56
C PRO A 116 -4.18 5.82 -6.36
N TYR A 117 -2.87 5.66 -6.27
CA TYR A 117 -1.89 6.73 -6.19
C TYR A 117 -0.82 6.56 -7.26
N MET A 118 0.02 7.56 -7.48
CA MET A 118 1.07 7.52 -8.51
C MET A 118 2.00 6.31 -8.37
N HIS A 119 2.26 5.86 -7.16
CA HIS A 119 3.23 4.79 -6.88
C HIS A 119 2.66 3.64 -6.05
N GLY A 120 1.33 3.52 -5.97
CA GLY A 120 0.71 2.45 -5.19
C GLY A 120 -0.78 2.60 -4.96
N LEU A 121 -1.24 1.97 -3.89
CA LEU A 121 -2.65 1.91 -3.51
C LEU A 121 -2.80 2.18 -2.01
N MET A 122 -3.92 2.78 -1.60
CA MET A 122 -4.48 2.62 -0.27
C MET A 122 -5.68 1.68 -0.33
N VAL A 123 -5.74 0.76 0.60
CA VAL A 123 -6.82 -0.22 0.73
C VAL A 123 -7.42 -0.12 2.12
N TRP A 124 -8.65 0.33 2.23
CA TRP A 124 -9.44 0.24 3.44
C TRP A 124 -10.18 -1.09 3.48
N LEU A 125 -10.15 -1.76 4.63
CA LEU A 125 -10.74 -3.08 4.80
C LEU A 125 -11.72 -3.04 5.98
N ASP A 126 -12.94 -3.52 5.75
CA ASP A 126 -13.93 -3.76 6.78
C ASP A 126 -13.69 -5.14 7.40
N ILE A 127 -12.89 -5.17 8.45
CA ILE A 127 -12.48 -6.42 9.10
C ILE A 127 -13.12 -6.52 10.49
N PRO A 128 -14.30 -7.12 10.61
CA PRO A 128 -15.01 -7.15 11.89
C PRO A 128 -14.33 -7.98 12.98
N HIS A 129 -13.57 -9.03 12.65
CA HIS A 129 -12.98 -9.95 13.63
C HIS A 129 -11.79 -10.73 13.04
N TRP A 130 -10.76 -10.04 12.55
CA TRP A 130 -9.69 -10.75 11.86
C TRP A 130 -8.73 -11.54 12.75
N ALA A 131 -8.52 -11.15 13.99
CA ALA A 131 -7.70 -11.92 14.92
C ALA A 131 -8.21 -11.78 16.35
N PRO A 132 -8.08 -12.82 17.21
CA PRO A 132 -8.38 -12.72 18.63
C PRO A 132 -7.57 -11.59 19.28
N GLY A 133 -8.25 -10.66 19.95
CA GLY A 133 -7.63 -9.53 20.64
C GLY A 133 -7.27 -8.33 19.75
N VAL A 134 -7.58 -8.38 18.46
CA VAL A 134 -7.56 -7.19 17.58
C VAL A 134 -8.95 -6.58 17.60
N ASP A 135 -9.05 -5.35 18.10
CA ASP A 135 -10.31 -4.61 18.09
C ASP A 135 -10.83 -4.53 16.64
N SER A 136 -12.15 -4.55 16.47
CA SER A 136 -12.86 -4.38 15.19
C SER A 136 -12.72 -2.96 14.63
N VAL A 137 -11.49 -2.49 14.51
CA VAL A 137 -11.19 -1.16 13.99
C VAL A 137 -10.84 -1.31 12.51
N PRO A 138 -11.42 -0.50 11.63
CA PRO A 138 -11.07 -0.52 10.20
C PRO A 138 -9.56 -0.30 10.00
N TRP A 139 -9.01 -1.03 9.05
CA TRP A 139 -7.61 -0.88 8.68
C TRP A 139 -7.46 -0.20 7.33
N VAL A 140 -6.45 0.63 7.21
CA VAL A 140 -5.94 1.06 5.91
C VAL A 140 -4.58 0.39 5.71
N ILE A 141 -4.46 -0.32 4.60
CA ILE A 141 -3.17 -0.86 4.14
C ILE A 141 -2.68 0.05 3.02
N THR A 142 -1.46 0.55 3.15
CA THR A 142 -0.76 1.26 2.07
C THR A 142 0.18 0.29 1.38
N LEU A 143 0.13 0.25 0.05
CA LEU A 143 0.98 -0.54 -0.82
C LEU A 143 1.71 0.40 -1.77
N ALA A 144 3.00 0.66 -1.55
CA ALA A 144 3.77 1.62 -2.34
C ALA A 144 5.18 1.12 -2.63
N GLY A 145 5.55 1.06 -3.91
CA GLY A 145 6.80 0.45 -4.35
C GLY A 145 6.83 -1.04 -3.99
N ASN A 146 7.62 -1.41 -3.01
CA ASN A 146 7.65 -2.77 -2.43
C ASN A 146 7.32 -2.78 -0.93
N HIS A 147 6.82 -1.67 -0.38
CA HIS A 147 6.46 -1.54 1.02
C HIS A 147 4.98 -1.66 1.25
N ALA A 148 4.59 -2.45 2.24
CA ALA A 148 3.25 -2.48 2.79
C ALA A 148 3.27 -1.91 4.20
N ALA A 149 2.27 -1.08 4.54
CA ALA A 149 2.07 -0.65 5.92
C ALA A 149 0.58 -0.73 6.28
N ARG A 150 0.32 -1.11 7.53
CA ARG A 150 -1.02 -1.16 8.10
C ARG A 150 -1.22 -0.02 9.08
N HIS A 151 -2.31 0.71 8.92
CA HIS A 151 -2.71 1.80 9.79
C HIS A 151 -4.03 1.48 10.47
N ARG A 152 -4.06 1.64 11.79
CA ARG A 152 -5.32 1.67 12.55
C ARG A 152 -5.84 3.09 12.46
N VAL A 153 -6.93 3.25 11.75
CA VAL A 153 -7.56 4.56 11.60
C VAL A 153 -8.59 4.71 12.72
N PRO A 154 -8.57 5.80 13.49
CA PRO A 154 -9.64 6.10 14.45
C PRO A 154 -10.99 6.07 13.73
N ASP A 155 -12.05 5.83 14.48
CA ASP A 155 -13.43 5.98 13.98
C ASP A 155 -13.71 7.48 13.73
N VAL A 156 -13.06 8.02 12.71
CA VAL A 156 -13.32 9.36 12.20
C VAL A 156 -14.55 9.25 11.32
N GLY A 157 -15.55 10.04 11.62
CA GLY A 157 -16.79 10.10 10.87
C GLY A 157 -16.51 9.95 9.37
N GLN A 158 -17.11 8.94 8.75
CA GLN A 158 -16.66 8.46 7.44
C GLN A 158 -17.28 9.31 6.33
N ASP A 159 -16.82 10.54 6.19
CA ASP A 159 -17.18 11.40 5.06
C ASP A 159 -16.52 10.88 3.78
N TRP A 160 -16.99 9.73 3.32
CA TRP A 160 -16.55 9.13 2.08
C TRP A 160 -17.19 9.84 0.88
N ASN A 161 -16.37 10.43 0.02
CA ASN A 161 -16.83 11.00 -1.23
C ASN A 161 -16.26 10.21 -2.43
N PRO A 162 -17.06 9.34 -3.07
CA PRO A 162 -16.61 8.50 -4.18
C PRO A 162 -16.33 9.28 -5.48
N GLU A 163 -16.67 10.56 -5.54
CA GLU A 163 -16.40 11.41 -6.70
C GLU A 163 -15.11 12.23 -6.54
N ALA A 164 -14.60 12.34 -5.32
CA ALA A 164 -13.39 13.10 -5.04
C ALA A 164 -12.13 12.32 -5.43
N ALA A 165 -11.30 12.88 -6.29
CA ALA A 165 -9.97 12.34 -6.56
C ALA A 165 -9.04 12.50 -5.34
N ALA A 166 -9.20 13.57 -4.54
CA ALA A 166 -8.48 13.72 -3.30
C ALA A 166 -8.89 12.63 -2.28
N PRO A 167 -7.97 12.20 -1.39
CA PRO A 167 -8.30 11.24 -0.35
C PRO A 167 -9.43 11.72 0.55
N THR A 168 -10.37 10.82 0.87
CA THR A 168 -11.51 11.08 1.75
C THR A 168 -11.67 9.98 2.80
N GLY A 169 -12.43 10.21 3.86
CA GLY A 169 -12.64 9.24 4.93
C GLY A 169 -11.34 8.76 5.57
N ALA A 170 -11.19 7.46 5.75
CA ALA A 170 -10.00 6.87 6.35
C ALA A 170 -8.72 7.12 5.53
N PHE A 171 -8.82 7.30 4.21
CA PHE A 171 -7.67 7.61 3.36
C PHE A 171 -7.16 9.03 3.62
N ALA A 172 -8.05 10.00 3.85
CA ALA A 172 -7.67 11.35 4.23
C ALA A 172 -6.89 11.34 5.55
N TRP A 173 -7.36 10.58 6.53
CA TRP A 173 -6.66 10.47 7.81
C TRP A 173 -5.22 9.95 7.63
N VAL A 174 -5.00 8.87 6.87
CA VAL A 174 -3.64 8.35 6.60
C VAL A 174 -2.82 9.38 5.84
N TRP A 175 -3.40 10.01 4.82
CA TRP A 175 -2.75 11.04 4.00
C TRP A 175 -2.24 12.24 4.81
N GLU A 176 -3.00 12.65 5.81
CA GLU A 176 -2.68 13.80 6.66
C GLU A 176 -1.73 13.46 7.80
N ASN A 177 -1.82 12.24 8.33
CA ASN A 177 -1.12 11.87 9.55
C ASN A 177 0.10 10.96 9.35
N VAL A 178 0.27 10.35 8.16
CA VAL A 178 1.37 9.42 7.88
C VAL A 178 2.23 9.95 6.74
N TYR A 179 3.08 10.91 7.05
CA TYR A 179 3.91 11.61 6.07
C TYR A 179 4.79 10.68 5.21
N THR A 180 5.40 9.67 5.80
CA THR A 180 6.26 8.71 5.09
C THR A 180 5.53 7.92 4.01
N ASP A 181 4.26 7.56 4.26
CA ASP A 181 3.47 6.83 3.28
C ASP A 181 2.93 7.75 2.20
N ARG A 182 2.56 8.98 2.56
CA ARG A 182 2.22 10.02 1.60
C ARG A 182 3.35 10.27 0.59
N GLU A 183 4.60 10.40 1.07
CA GLU A 183 5.75 10.57 0.17
C GLU A 183 5.97 9.37 -0.76
N ARG A 184 5.77 8.14 -0.25
CA ARG A 184 5.93 6.93 -1.05
C ARG A 184 4.83 6.73 -2.07
N LEU A 185 3.60 7.02 -1.71
CA LEU A 185 2.43 6.87 -2.58
C LEU A 185 2.40 7.91 -3.71
N GLY A 186 2.85 9.13 -3.44
CA GLY A 186 2.62 10.28 -4.34
C GLY A 186 1.15 10.69 -4.33
N GLU A 187 0.74 11.54 -5.26
CA GLU A 187 -0.63 12.06 -5.35
C GLU A 187 -1.63 10.97 -5.74
N ALA A 188 -2.87 11.10 -5.28
CA ALA A 188 -3.97 10.25 -5.71
C ALA A 188 -4.27 10.47 -7.20
N THR A 189 -4.44 9.41 -7.96
CA THR A 189 -4.64 9.47 -9.42
C THR A 189 -6.10 9.36 -9.84
N ALA A 190 -6.97 8.86 -8.94
CA ALA A 190 -8.42 8.80 -9.15
C ALA A 190 -9.15 8.73 -7.81
N ALA A 191 -10.48 8.87 -7.87
CA ALA A 191 -11.35 8.60 -6.75
C ALA A 191 -11.25 7.12 -6.33
N TYR A 192 -11.63 6.83 -5.08
CA TYR A 192 -11.68 5.44 -4.61
C TYR A 192 -12.88 4.69 -5.24
N TRP A 193 -12.79 3.38 -5.27
CA TRP A 193 -13.91 2.49 -5.59
C TRP A 193 -14.13 1.46 -4.50
N ALA A 194 -15.38 1.02 -4.34
CA ALA A 194 -15.71 -0.10 -3.49
C ALA A 194 -15.50 -1.42 -4.25
N THR A 195 -15.00 -2.44 -3.57
CA THR A 195 -14.75 -3.76 -4.13
C THR A 195 -14.84 -4.84 -3.06
N ASP A 196 -14.84 -6.10 -3.50
CA ASP A 196 -14.60 -7.24 -2.62
C ASP A 196 -13.10 -7.48 -2.50
N ALA A 197 -12.69 -7.91 -1.32
CA ALA A 197 -11.34 -8.37 -1.03
C ALA A 197 -11.37 -9.69 -0.28
N ALA A 198 -10.26 -10.39 -0.25
CA ALA A 198 -10.06 -11.53 0.64
C ALA A 198 -8.68 -11.43 1.29
N LEU A 199 -8.60 -11.93 2.52
CA LEU A 199 -7.37 -11.97 3.30
C LEU A 199 -7.14 -13.37 3.84
N GLN A 200 -5.86 -13.75 3.93
CA GLN A 200 -5.44 -14.92 4.67
C GLN A 200 -4.13 -14.64 5.39
N ARG A 201 -4.08 -14.99 6.67
CA ARG A 201 -2.86 -14.89 7.48
C ARG A 201 -2.04 -16.16 7.38
N PHE A 202 -0.73 -15.98 7.40
CA PHE A 202 0.28 -17.02 7.43
C PHE A 202 1.20 -16.76 8.64
N GLU A 203 2.01 -17.75 9.00
CA GLU A 203 2.93 -17.68 10.16
C GLU A 203 3.82 -16.42 10.14
N ARG A 204 4.23 -15.98 8.95
CA ARG A 204 5.14 -14.84 8.74
C ARG A 204 4.68 -13.90 7.62
N GLY A 205 3.41 -13.97 7.23
CA GLY A 205 2.91 -13.19 6.11
C GLY A 205 1.41 -13.02 6.11
N THR A 206 0.95 -12.23 5.14
CA THR A 206 -0.47 -12.01 4.84
C THR A 206 -0.63 -12.03 3.33
N MET A 207 -1.61 -12.74 2.82
CA MET A 207 -2.06 -12.58 1.44
C MET A 207 -3.33 -11.73 1.41
N LEU A 208 -3.36 -10.77 0.49
CA LEU A 208 -4.49 -9.89 0.21
C LEU A 208 -4.87 -10.05 -1.26
N TRP A 209 -6.08 -10.50 -1.52
CA TRP A 209 -6.67 -10.53 -2.85
C TRP A 209 -7.54 -9.30 -3.04
N LEU A 210 -7.39 -8.63 -4.19
CA LEU A 210 -8.20 -7.48 -4.59
C LEU A 210 -8.67 -7.64 -6.02
N ARG A 211 -9.93 -7.25 -6.26
CA ARG A 211 -10.42 -7.05 -7.61
C ARG A 211 -10.17 -5.59 -8.01
N GLU A 212 -9.25 -5.40 -8.94
CA GLU A 212 -8.95 -4.07 -9.46
C GLU A 212 -9.96 -3.67 -10.55
N PRO A 213 -10.48 -2.44 -10.55
CA PRO A 213 -11.36 -1.96 -11.60
C PRO A 213 -10.59 -1.79 -12.91
N GLY A 214 -11.25 -2.12 -14.00
CA GLY A 214 -10.73 -1.90 -15.36
C GLY A 214 -9.81 -3.00 -15.89
N SER A 215 -9.09 -3.74 -15.06
CA SER A 215 -8.24 -4.86 -15.51
C SER A 215 -9.07 -6.15 -15.71
N GLY A 216 -10.18 -6.29 -15.00
CA GLY A 216 -10.99 -7.52 -14.96
C GLY A 216 -10.28 -8.70 -14.29
N VAL A 217 -8.99 -8.54 -13.96
CA VAL A 217 -8.13 -9.59 -13.41
C VAL A 217 -7.76 -9.24 -11.98
N PRO A 218 -8.14 -10.08 -10.99
CA PRO A 218 -7.79 -9.84 -9.61
C PRO A 218 -6.28 -9.97 -9.38
N THR A 219 -5.78 -9.21 -8.40
CA THR A 219 -4.38 -9.21 -7.99
C THR A 219 -4.24 -9.76 -6.57
N ILE A 220 -3.24 -10.61 -6.35
CA ILE A 220 -2.87 -11.13 -5.04
C ILE A 220 -1.58 -10.42 -4.60
N TYR A 221 -1.66 -9.73 -3.48
CA TYR A 221 -0.52 -9.14 -2.80
C TYR A 221 -0.06 -10.05 -1.70
N VAL A 222 1.19 -10.51 -1.78
CA VAL A 222 1.85 -11.30 -0.73
C VAL A 222 2.70 -10.35 0.10
N ILE A 223 2.31 -10.13 1.33
CA ILE A 223 2.97 -9.23 2.27
C ILE A 223 3.79 -10.10 3.24
N GLU A 224 5.09 -9.86 3.29
CA GLU A 224 6.05 -10.57 4.13
C GLU A 224 6.01 -10.07 5.58
N ALA A 225 4.82 -9.99 6.10
CA ALA A 225 4.52 -9.66 7.49
C ALA A 225 3.13 -10.17 7.84
N ASP A 226 2.95 -10.75 9.01
CA ASP A 226 1.63 -10.94 9.58
C ASP A 226 1.10 -9.58 10.01
N LEU A 227 0.24 -8.98 9.19
CA LEU A 227 -0.32 -7.66 9.44
C LEU A 227 -1.21 -7.57 10.69
N ALA A 228 -1.58 -8.70 11.31
CA ALA A 228 -2.27 -8.68 12.59
C ALA A 228 -1.33 -8.26 13.74
N VAL A 229 -0.03 -8.55 13.64
CA VAL A 229 0.97 -8.27 14.68
C VAL A 229 2.00 -7.22 14.26
N SER A 230 2.32 -7.12 12.97
CA SER A 230 3.28 -6.16 12.42
C SER A 230 2.56 -5.03 11.68
N ALA A 231 3.04 -3.81 11.84
CA ALA A 231 2.50 -2.68 11.09
C ALA A 231 3.16 -2.49 9.71
N TYR A 232 4.28 -3.16 9.44
CA TYR A 232 5.08 -2.96 8.24
C TYR A 232 5.57 -4.28 7.66
N GLY A 233 5.70 -4.34 6.33
CA GLY A 233 6.26 -5.45 5.59
C GLY A 233 6.72 -5.02 4.19
N VAL A 234 7.36 -5.93 3.49
CA VAL A 234 7.56 -5.82 2.04
C VAL A 234 6.51 -6.65 1.34
N PHE A 235 6.19 -6.34 0.09
CA PHE A 235 5.21 -7.11 -0.66
C PHE A 235 5.64 -7.39 -2.10
N GLN A 236 5.02 -8.44 -2.65
CA GLN A 236 5.06 -8.81 -4.05
C GLN A 236 3.62 -8.97 -4.55
N SER A 237 3.37 -8.75 -5.84
CA SER A 237 2.05 -8.93 -6.42
C SER A 237 2.03 -10.01 -7.49
N PHE A 238 0.93 -10.74 -7.56
CA PHE A 238 0.69 -11.83 -8.50
C PHE A 238 -0.69 -11.69 -9.11
N VAL A 239 -0.81 -12.01 -10.40
CA VAL A 239 -2.12 -12.10 -11.07
C VAL A 239 -2.83 -13.37 -10.57
N ASP A 240 -4.07 -13.24 -10.15
CA ASP A 240 -4.89 -14.39 -9.77
C ASP A 240 -5.39 -15.11 -11.03
N ARG A 241 -4.89 -16.32 -11.26
CA ARG A 241 -5.24 -17.17 -12.39
C ARG A 241 -6.41 -18.11 -12.12
N SER A 242 -6.98 -18.09 -10.93
CA SER A 242 -8.12 -18.96 -10.58
C SER A 242 -9.44 -18.54 -11.22
N PHE A 243 -9.47 -17.36 -11.85
CA PHE A 243 -10.64 -16.79 -12.52
C PHE A 243 -10.53 -16.78 -14.07
N SER A 244 -9.57 -17.48 -14.63
CA SER A 244 -9.36 -17.61 -16.09
C SER A 244 -10.22 -18.72 -16.69
#